data_507a852e07ebd549ccbc6b35d937e02c
#
_entry.id   507a852e07ebd549ccbc6b35d937e02c
#
_cell.length_a   1.000
_cell.length_b   1.000
_cell.length_c   1.000
_cell.angle_alpha   90.00
_cell.angle_beta   90.00
_cell.angle_gamma   90.00
#
_symmetry.space_group_name_H-M   'P 1'
#
loop_
_entity.id
_entity.type
_entity.pdbx_description
1 polymer ?
#
loop_
_entity_poly.entity_id
_entity_poly.type
_entity_poly.pdbx_seq_one_letter_code
_entity_poly.pdbx_strand_id
1 'polypeptide(L)'
;MKKKLEILLITLCTSSAFFLNIEGIYKNQISSSNIFTQDLFVVTFVFFLLAGWYHHQYRQKTTRSETILAIILSFFMIFGKSYLLIDSWDLVFGNLLLFILSIFMAIRYFFLFKSILSFLAVKLENYALTPLKKVKNKYIRRFLDLFERHPFLTSLVILLLCWLIYIIAFYPIILSPDPSFQIKQYFNEHTKYIDWVIQRDPNVNMTTHHPVIHTVLLGGCIQLGR
;
A
#
# COMPACT_ATOMS: atom_id res chain seq x y z
N MET A 1 -6.18 -2.41 -35.13
CA MET A 1 -4.74 -2.33 -34.79
C MET A 1 -4.48 -1.54 -33.52
N LYS A 2 -4.94 -0.29 -33.36
CA LYS A 2 -4.66 0.56 -32.16
C LYS A 2 -4.90 -0.15 -30.83
N LYS A 3 -6.06 -0.76 -30.63
CA LYS A 3 -6.44 -1.47 -29.38
C LYS A 3 -5.45 -2.56 -28.96
N LYS A 4 -5.02 -3.41 -29.91
CA LYS A 4 -4.07 -4.50 -29.60
C LYS A 4 -2.71 -3.93 -29.21
N LEU A 5 -2.28 -2.83 -29.85
CA LEU A 5 -1.02 -2.16 -29.55
C LEU A 5 -1.05 -1.51 -28.15
N GLU A 6 -2.17 -0.83 -27.78
CA GLU A 6 -2.33 -0.25 -26.45
C GLU A 6 -2.28 -1.31 -25.34
N ILE A 7 -3.00 -2.43 -25.49
CA ILE A 7 -2.97 -3.53 -24.53
C ILE A 7 -1.53 -4.10 -24.42
N LEU A 8 -0.85 -4.30 -25.53
CA LEU A 8 0.53 -4.78 -25.54
C LEU A 8 1.47 -3.83 -24.80
N LEU A 9 1.38 -2.53 -25.07
CA LEU A 9 2.22 -1.51 -24.41
C LEU A 9 1.95 -1.45 -22.90
N ILE A 10 0.68 -1.44 -22.49
CA ILE A 10 0.33 -1.45 -21.05
C ILE A 10 0.83 -2.73 -20.39
N THR A 11 0.68 -3.88 -21.04
CA THR A 11 1.16 -5.17 -20.52
C THR A 11 2.67 -5.19 -20.36
N LEU A 12 3.41 -4.74 -21.37
CA LEU A 12 4.88 -4.63 -21.32
C LEU A 12 5.30 -3.66 -20.20
N CYS A 13 4.62 -2.53 -20.11
CA CYS A 13 4.87 -1.54 -19.10
C CYS A 13 4.68 -2.10 -17.68
N THR A 14 3.56 -2.75 -17.41
CA THR A 14 3.23 -3.28 -16.07
C THR A 14 4.01 -4.53 -15.72
N SER A 15 4.23 -5.47 -16.66
CA SER A 15 5.03 -6.67 -16.37
C SER A 15 6.46 -6.31 -15.98
N SER A 16 7.06 -5.32 -16.64
CA SER A 16 8.41 -4.87 -16.31
C SER A 16 8.53 -4.25 -14.90
N ALA A 17 7.44 -3.79 -14.28
CA ALA A 17 7.46 -3.27 -12.90
C ALA A 17 7.75 -4.34 -11.86
N PHE A 18 7.36 -5.60 -12.12
CA PHE A 18 7.57 -6.70 -11.18
C PHE A 18 9.00 -7.26 -11.23
N PHE A 19 9.69 -7.09 -12.35
CA PHE A 19 10.92 -7.84 -12.60
C PHE A 19 12.18 -6.96 -12.64
N LEU A 20 12.05 -5.63 -12.69
CA LEU A 20 13.20 -4.75 -12.71
C LEU A 20 13.90 -4.73 -11.36
N ASN A 21 15.20 -5.04 -11.36
CA ASN A 21 16.05 -5.03 -10.18
C ASN A 21 16.55 -3.61 -9.85
N ILE A 22 15.67 -2.79 -9.21
CA ILE A 22 16.02 -1.41 -8.84
C ILE A 22 17.08 -1.38 -7.75
N GLU A 23 17.07 -2.33 -6.84
CA GLU A 23 18.07 -2.43 -5.77
C GLU A 23 19.46 -2.69 -6.35
N GLY A 24 19.57 -3.59 -7.32
CA GLY A 24 20.82 -3.84 -8.02
C GLY A 24 21.31 -2.60 -8.78
N ILE A 25 20.40 -1.80 -9.36
CA ILE A 25 20.73 -0.53 -10.00
C ILE A 25 21.26 0.47 -8.97
N TYR A 26 20.60 0.58 -7.81
CA TYR A 26 21.00 1.48 -6.73
C TYR A 26 22.39 1.14 -6.18
N LYS A 27 22.68 -0.13 -5.96
CA LYS A 27 23.94 -0.62 -5.39
C LYS A 27 25.09 -0.68 -6.43
N ASN A 28 24.88 -0.25 -7.68
CA ASN A 28 25.81 -0.41 -8.79
C ASN A 28 26.31 -1.86 -8.99
N GLN A 29 25.49 -2.83 -8.61
CA GLN A 29 25.81 -4.28 -8.67
C GLN A 29 25.21 -4.95 -9.92
N ILE A 30 25.01 -4.20 -10.99
CA ILE A 30 24.42 -4.73 -12.22
C ILE A 30 25.49 -5.46 -13.02
N SER A 31 25.47 -6.79 -12.95
CA SER A 31 25.92 -7.59 -14.09
C SER A 31 24.77 -7.72 -15.09
N SER A 32 25.06 -7.84 -16.38
CA SER A 32 24.06 -8.01 -17.44
C SER A 32 23.07 -9.15 -17.19
N SER A 33 23.39 -10.09 -16.32
CA SER A 33 22.55 -11.22 -15.89
C SER A 33 21.55 -10.88 -14.80
N ASN A 34 21.66 -9.75 -14.10
CA ASN A 34 20.88 -9.44 -12.90
C ASN A 34 19.92 -8.25 -13.07
N ILE A 35 19.62 -7.85 -14.30
CA ILE A 35 18.65 -6.78 -14.57
C ILE A 35 17.24 -7.22 -14.15
N PHE A 36 16.95 -8.50 -14.26
CA PHE A 36 15.66 -9.09 -13.84
C PHE A 36 15.85 -9.95 -12.62
N THR A 37 14.93 -9.82 -11.66
CA THR A 37 14.94 -10.57 -10.38
C THR A 37 14.38 -11.98 -10.49
N GLN A 38 13.84 -12.36 -11.66
CA GLN A 38 13.10 -13.62 -11.84
C GLN A 38 13.49 -14.33 -13.12
N ASP A 39 13.25 -15.64 -13.17
CA ASP A 39 13.48 -16.47 -14.34
C ASP A 39 12.58 -16.05 -15.51
N LEU A 40 13.09 -16.23 -16.72
CA LEU A 40 12.40 -15.89 -17.97
C LEU A 40 11.01 -16.55 -18.07
N PHE A 41 10.87 -17.77 -17.55
CA PHE A 41 9.58 -18.46 -17.52
C PHE A 41 8.54 -17.73 -16.69
N VAL A 42 8.90 -17.28 -15.48
CA VAL A 42 8.01 -16.51 -14.59
C VAL A 42 7.63 -15.17 -15.23
N VAL A 43 8.60 -14.49 -15.83
CA VAL A 43 8.37 -13.22 -16.56
C VAL A 43 7.35 -13.43 -17.69
N THR A 44 7.55 -14.46 -18.49
CA THR A 44 6.68 -14.77 -19.62
C THR A 44 5.27 -15.14 -19.15
N PHE A 45 5.16 -15.97 -18.13
CA PHE A 45 3.88 -16.37 -17.54
C PHE A 45 3.09 -15.17 -17.02
N VAL A 46 3.71 -14.29 -16.22
CA VAL A 46 3.06 -13.07 -15.71
C VAL A 46 2.69 -12.12 -16.84
N PHE A 47 3.52 -12.00 -17.88
CA PHE A 47 3.19 -11.21 -19.04
C PHE A 47 1.88 -11.68 -19.71
N PHE A 48 1.73 -12.98 -19.96
CA PHE A 48 0.50 -13.50 -20.56
C PHE A 48 -0.72 -13.37 -19.64
N LEU A 49 -0.56 -13.56 -18.34
CA LEU A 49 -1.62 -13.30 -17.37
C LEU A 49 -2.10 -11.85 -17.41
N LEU A 50 -1.18 -10.89 -17.40
CA LEU A 50 -1.50 -9.47 -17.51
C LEU A 50 -2.10 -9.11 -18.86
N ALA A 51 -1.62 -9.68 -19.96
CA ALA A 51 -2.20 -9.48 -21.28
C ALA A 51 -3.66 -9.93 -21.36
N GLY A 52 -3.96 -11.12 -20.83
CA GLY A 52 -5.33 -11.62 -20.70
C GLY A 52 -6.20 -10.73 -19.82
N TRP A 53 -5.67 -10.30 -18.67
CA TRP A 53 -6.33 -9.38 -17.76
C TRP A 53 -6.68 -8.05 -18.44
N TYR A 54 -5.71 -7.36 -19.06
CA TYR A 54 -5.94 -6.09 -19.74
C TYR A 54 -6.85 -6.23 -20.95
N HIS A 55 -6.79 -7.35 -21.67
CA HIS A 55 -7.72 -7.62 -22.75
C HIS A 55 -9.17 -7.69 -22.26
N HIS A 56 -9.39 -8.33 -21.13
CA HIS A 56 -10.72 -8.42 -20.49
C HIS A 56 -11.18 -7.06 -19.97
N GLN A 57 -10.28 -6.29 -19.31
CA GLN A 57 -10.61 -5.02 -18.68
C GLN A 57 -10.67 -3.82 -19.64
N TYR A 58 -10.21 -3.96 -20.87
CA TYR A 58 -10.08 -2.84 -21.82
C TYR A 58 -11.37 -2.03 -22.07
N ARG A 59 -12.53 -2.65 -21.91
CA ARG A 59 -13.83 -2.01 -22.14
C ARG A 59 -14.40 -1.28 -20.94
N GLN A 60 -13.79 -1.44 -19.77
CA GLN A 60 -14.31 -0.83 -18.55
C GLN A 60 -13.97 0.65 -18.52
N LYS A 61 -14.98 1.48 -18.25
CA LYS A 61 -14.80 2.91 -18.04
C LYS A 61 -14.31 3.13 -16.61
N THR A 62 -13.24 3.89 -16.46
CA THR A 62 -12.71 4.27 -15.14
C THR A 62 -13.30 5.62 -14.73
N THR A 63 -13.63 5.76 -13.45
CA THR A 63 -14.07 7.01 -12.85
C THR A 63 -12.88 7.91 -12.48
N ARG A 64 -13.14 9.19 -12.20
CA ARG A 64 -12.12 10.13 -11.72
C ARG A 64 -11.55 9.67 -10.36
N SER A 65 -12.41 9.21 -9.47
CA SER A 65 -12.01 8.73 -8.13
C SER A 65 -11.07 7.53 -8.20
N GLU A 66 -11.35 6.54 -9.04
CA GLU A 66 -10.47 5.40 -9.29
C GLU A 66 -9.10 5.84 -9.83
N THR A 67 -9.10 6.83 -10.73
CA THR A 67 -7.86 7.36 -11.30
C THR A 67 -7.01 8.06 -10.24
N ILE A 68 -7.61 8.91 -9.40
CA ILE A 68 -6.91 9.60 -8.30
C ILE A 68 -6.37 8.59 -7.31
N LEU A 69 -7.18 7.60 -6.90
CA LEU A 69 -6.76 6.56 -5.97
C LEU A 69 -5.61 5.70 -6.55
N ALA A 70 -5.64 5.39 -7.85
CA ALA A 70 -4.56 4.68 -8.51
C ALA A 70 -3.24 5.47 -8.51
N ILE A 71 -3.29 6.79 -8.68
CA ILE A 71 -2.13 7.67 -8.57
C ILE A 71 -1.55 7.61 -7.15
N ILE A 72 -2.39 7.81 -6.13
CA ILE A 72 -1.98 7.78 -4.72
C ILE A 72 -1.32 6.44 -4.37
N LEU A 73 -1.95 5.32 -4.72
CA LEU A 73 -1.42 3.98 -4.47
C LEU A 73 -0.09 3.74 -5.19
N SER A 74 0.08 4.29 -6.40
CA SER A 74 1.33 4.17 -7.15
C SER A 74 2.49 4.86 -6.45
N PHE A 75 2.26 6.05 -5.90
CA PHE A 75 3.25 6.75 -5.09
C PHE A 75 3.57 5.97 -3.80
N PHE A 76 2.57 5.50 -3.08
CA PHE A 76 2.80 4.69 -1.88
C PHE A 76 3.60 3.42 -2.16
N MET A 77 3.38 2.76 -3.31
CA MET A 77 4.18 1.60 -3.69
C MET A 77 5.65 1.92 -3.89
N ILE A 78 5.96 3.06 -4.49
CA ILE A 78 7.35 3.46 -4.75
C ILE A 78 8.05 3.83 -3.45
N PHE A 79 7.43 4.69 -2.65
CA PHE A 79 7.99 5.09 -1.37
C PHE A 79 8.11 3.90 -0.41
N GLY A 80 7.07 3.04 -0.34
CA GLY A 80 7.10 1.82 0.46
C GLY A 80 8.19 0.85 0.01
N LYS A 81 8.42 0.72 -1.30
CA LYS A 81 9.51 -0.11 -1.83
C LYS A 81 10.89 0.48 -1.50
N SER A 82 11.04 1.81 -1.55
CA SER A 82 12.28 2.46 -1.14
C SER A 82 12.63 2.16 0.31
N TYR A 83 11.67 2.33 1.21
CA TYR A 83 11.87 2.02 2.62
C TYR A 83 12.11 0.53 2.88
N LEU A 84 11.39 -0.35 2.20
CA LEU A 84 11.55 -1.80 2.36
C LEU A 84 12.96 -2.28 1.96
N LEU A 85 13.54 -1.68 0.92
CA LEU A 85 14.81 -2.14 0.36
C LEU A 85 16.04 -1.48 0.98
N ILE A 86 15.97 -0.20 1.31
CA ILE A 86 17.13 0.60 1.74
C ILE A 86 16.88 1.49 2.95
N ASP A 87 15.69 1.40 3.55
CA ASP A 87 15.33 2.12 4.77
C ASP A 87 15.42 3.66 4.64
N SER A 88 15.37 4.17 3.43
CA SER A 88 15.43 5.59 3.08
C SER A 88 14.63 5.92 1.83
N TRP A 89 14.55 7.20 1.46
CA TRP A 89 13.96 7.66 0.21
C TRP A 89 14.97 7.76 -0.95
N ASP A 90 16.19 7.31 -0.75
CA ASP A 90 17.26 7.49 -1.73
C ASP A 90 17.06 6.66 -3.02
N LEU A 91 16.25 5.59 -2.98
CA LEU A 91 15.81 4.94 -4.22
C LEU A 91 14.97 5.86 -5.11
N VAL A 92 14.34 6.89 -4.53
CA VAL A 92 13.52 7.86 -5.27
C VAL A 92 14.33 9.12 -5.58
N PHE A 93 15.02 9.68 -4.57
CA PHE A 93 15.64 11.00 -4.67
C PHE A 93 17.18 11.00 -4.66
N GLY A 94 17.83 9.85 -4.54
CA GLY A 94 19.28 9.75 -4.40
C GLY A 94 20.06 10.31 -5.59
N ASN A 95 19.56 10.18 -6.82
CA ASN A 95 20.12 10.80 -8.00
C ASN A 95 19.07 10.93 -9.13
N LEU A 96 19.42 11.68 -10.20
CA LEU A 96 18.51 11.93 -11.31
C LEU A 96 18.05 10.65 -12.02
N LEU A 97 18.93 9.65 -12.18
CA LEU A 97 18.58 8.38 -12.80
C LEU A 97 17.55 7.61 -11.98
N LEU A 98 17.75 7.51 -10.67
CA LEU A 98 16.81 6.85 -9.75
C LEU A 98 15.47 7.56 -9.72
N PHE A 99 15.47 8.90 -9.76
CA PHE A 99 14.25 9.69 -9.86
C PHE A 99 13.46 9.38 -11.14
N ILE A 100 14.12 9.37 -12.30
CA ILE A 100 13.49 9.01 -13.58
C ILE A 100 12.93 7.58 -13.54
N LEU A 101 13.71 6.62 -13.02
CA LEU A 101 13.27 5.23 -12.86
C LEU A 101 12.06 5.13 -11.92
N SER A 102 12.03 5.90 -10.84
CA SER A 102 10.91 5.95 -9.92
C SER A 102 9.62 6.50 -10.56
N ILE A 103 9.71 7.55 -11.36
CA ILE A 103 8.59 8.04 -12.17
C ILE A 103 8.10 6.94 -13.14
N PHE A 104 9.03 6.28 -13.82
CA PHE A 104 8.68 5.19 -14.73
C PHE A 104 8.00 4.03 -14.01
N MET A 105 8.44 3.69 -12.80
CA MET A 105 7.78 2.71 -11.94
C MET A 105 6.38 3.19 -11.47
N ALA A 106 6.23 4.49 -11.16
CA ALA A 106 4.93 5.07 -10.81
C ALA A 106 3.90 4.86 -11.92
N ILE A 107 4.28 5.15 -13.15
CA ILE A 107 3.42 4.98 -14.33
C ILE A 107 2.98 3.51 -14.48
N ARG A 108 3.88 2.56 -14.24
CA ARG A 108 3.60 1.12 -14.33
C ARG A 108 2.60 0.68 -13.26
N TYR A 109 2.83 1.04 -12.00
CA TYR A 109 1.91 0.76 -10.90
C TYR A 109 0.57 1.47 -11.09
N PHE A 110 0.56 2.67 -11.65
CA PHE A 110 -0.68 3.38 -11.98
C PHE A 110 -1.59 2.58 -12.91
N PHE A 111 -1.07 2.04 -14.00
CA PHE A 111 -1.88 1.22 -14.90
C PHE A 111 -2.40 -0.05 -14.22
N LEU A 112 -1.58 -0.68 -13.39
CA LEU A 112 -1.96 -1.86 -12.63
C LEU A 112 -3.10 -1.54 -11.65
N PHE A 113 -2.90 -0.54 -10.77
CA PHE A 113 -3.91 -0.16 -9.78
C PHE A 113 -5.19 0.37 -10.41
N LYS A 114 -5.08 1.16 -11.46
CA LYS A 114 -6.24 1.63 -12.20
C LYS A 114 -7.09 0.48 -12.72
N SER A 115 -6.47 -0.56 -13.27
CA SER A 115 -7.16 -1.74 -13.78
C SER A 115 -7.80 -2.56 -12.65
N ILE A 116 -7.09 -2.76 -11.53
CA ILE A 116 -7.59 -3.47 -10.36
C ILE A 116 -8.78 -2.73 -9.74
N LEU A 117 -8.67 -1.42 -9.52
CA LEU A 117 -9.72 -0.59 -8.93
C LEU A 117 -10.98 -0.58 -9.79
N SER A 118 -10.83 -0.44 -11.12
CA SER A 118 -11.96 -0.50 -12.05
C SER A 118 -12.66 -1.87 -12.00
N PHE A 119 -11.90 -2.96 -11.94
CA PHE A 119 -12.47 -4.30 -11.77
C PHE A 119 -13.24 -4.44 -10.45
N LEU A 120 -12.65 -3.99 -9.35
CA LEU A 120 -13.29 -4.05 -8.04
C LEU A 120 -14.55 -3.19 -7.99
N ALA A 121 -14.51 -1.98 -8.56
CA ALA A 121 -15.67 -1.09 -8.61
C ALA A 121 -16.85 -1.73 -9.34
N VAL A 122 -16.63 -2.29 -10.53
CA VAL A 122 -17.69 -2.99 -11.30
C VAL A 122 -18.23 -4.20 -10.54
N LYS A 123 -17.33 -4.96 -9.86
CA LYS A 123 -17.78 -6.10 -9.05
C LYS A 123 -18.61 -5.66 -7.86
N LEU A 124 -18.17 -4.64 -7.13
CA LEU A 124 -18.90 -4.10 -5.98
C LEU A 124 -20.23 -3.52 -6.39
N GLU A 125 -20.29 -2.77 -7.50
CA GLU A 125 -21.54 -2.23 -8.04
C GLU A 125 -22.54 -3.34 -8.37
N ASN A 126 -22.09 -4.40 -9.05
CA ASN A 126 -22.93 -5.56 -9.35
C ASN A 126 -23.46 -6.27 -8.09
N TYR A 127 -22.68 -6.32 -7.01
CA TYR A 127 -23.14 -6.86 -5.73
C TYR A 127 -24.10 -5.91 -5.01
N ALA A 128 -23.86 -4.61 -5.03
CA ALA A 128 -24.73 -3.60 -4.41
C ALA A 128 -26.11 -3.50 -5.07
N LEU A 129 -26.21 -3.81 -6.36
CA LEU A 129 -27.47 -3.82 -7.10
C LEU A 129 -28.37 -5.03 -6.79
N THR A 130 -27.90 -6.02 -5.98
CA THR A 130 -28.80 -7.09 -5.50
C THR A 130 -29.80 -6.49 -4.51
N PRO A 131 -31.10 -6.44 -4.86
CA PRO A 131 -32.06 -5.69 -4.06
C PRO A 131 -32.22 -6.30 -2.68
N LEU A 132 -32.00 -5.50 -1.63
CA LEU A 132 -32.26 -5.82 -0.20
C LEU A 132 -33.67 -6.36 0.04
N LYS A 133 -34.59 -6.12 -0.88
CA LYS A 133 -35.98 -6.64 -0.86
C LYS A 133 -36.06 -8.16 -0.75
N LYS A 134 -35.02 -8.92 -1.09
CA LYS A 134 -34.97 -10.39 -0.95
C LYS A 134 -34.64 -10.88 0.46
N VAL A 135 -34.18 -9.99 1.37
CA VAL A 135 -33.83 -10.38 2.75
C VAL A 135 -35.09 -10.49 3.57
N LYS A 136 -35.51 -11.73 3.90
CA LYS A 136 -36.73 -12.02 4.68
C LYS A 136 -36.62 -11.58 6.14
N ASN A 137 -35.43 -11.61 6.72
CA ASN A 137 -35.23 -11.27 8.12
C ASN A 137 -35.29 -9.75 8.32
N LYS A 138 -36.24 -9.28 9.15
CA LYS A 138 -36.47 -7.86 9.45
C LYS A 138 -35.26 -7.17 10.10
N TYR A 139 -34.51 -7.87 10.96
CA TYR A 139 -33.37 -7.32 11.66
C TYR A 139 -32.16 -7.14 10.72
N ILE A 140 -31.90 -8.17 9.88
CA ILE A 140 -30.83 -8.10 8.89
C ILE A 140 -31.13 -7.00 7.89
N ARG A 141 -32.38 -6.86 7.43
CA ARG A 141 -32.78 -5.80 6.52
C ARG A 141 -32.56 -4.41 7.13
N ARG A 142 -32.97 -4.18 8.40
CA ARG A 142 -32.72 -2.90 9.09
C ARG A 142 -31.22 -2.58 9.20
N PHE A 143 -30.43 -3.59 9.51
CA PHE A 143 -28.97 -3.44 9.60
C PHE A 143 -28.37 -3.05 8.24
N LEU A 144 -28.80 -3.69 7.16
CA LEU A 144 -28.35 -3.37 5.80
C LEU A 144 -28.85 -1.99 5.35
N ASP A 145 -30.10 -1.61 5.68
CA ASP A 145 -30.63 -0.26 5.42
C ASP A 145 -29.79 0.83 6.12
N LEU A 146 -29.22 0.52 7.29
CA LEU A 146 -28.33 1.45 8.00
C LEU A 146 -27.01 1.67 7.24
N PHE A 147 -26.45 0.61 6.65
CA PHE A 147 -25.28 0.70 5.76
C PHE A 147 -25.55 1.52 4.51
N GLU A 148 -26.72 1.38 3.92
CA GLU A 148 -27.08 2.18 2.73
C GLU A 148 -27.24 3.67 3.05
N ARG A 149 -27.86 3.99 4.21
CA ARG A 149 -28.08 5.39 4.62
C ARG A 149 -26.81 6.09 5.09
N HIS A 150 -25.99 5.38 5.86
CA HIS A 150 -24.80 5.93 6.52
C HIS A 150 -23.60 4.99 6.42
N PRO A 151 -23.06 4.75 5.20
CA PRO A 151 -22.04 3.72 4.98
C PRO A 151 -20.77 3.96 5.81
N PHE A 152 -20.31 5.20 5.90
CA PHE A 152 -19.11 5.55 6.67
C PHE A 152 -19.36 5.39 8.18
N LEU A 153 -20.43 5.96 8.70
CA LEU A 153 -20.74 5.94 10.15
C LEU A 153 -21.00 4.51 10.63
N THR A 154 -21.77 3.73 9.87
CA THR A 154 -22.08 2.34 10.23
C THR A 154 -20.82 1.48 10.27
N SER A 155 -19.95 1.60 9.26
CA SER A 155 -18.68 0.89 9.24
C SER A 155 -17.77 1.30 10.39
N LEU A 156 -17.69 2.60 10.69
CA LEU A 156 -16.90 3.12 11.80
C LEU A 156 -17.39 2.59 13.15
N VAL A 157 -18.72 2.62 13.41
CA VAL A 157 -19.30 2.12 14.65
C VAL A 157 -19.05 0.63 14.83
N ILE A 158 -19.21 -0.18 13.78
CA ILE A 158 -18.92 -1.61 13.85
C ILE A 158 -17.45 -1.87 14.16
N LEU A 159 -16.57 -1.14 13.50
CA LEU A 159 -15.13 -1.25 13.72
C LEU A 159 -14.76 -0.88 15.15
N LEU A 160 -15.32 0.20 15.68
CA LEU A 160 -15.12 0.61 17.06
C LEU A 160 -15.70 -0.41 18.06
N LEU A 161 -16.86 -1.01 17.78
CA LEU A 161 -17.44 -2.06 18.63
C LEU A 161 -16.56 -3.32 18.63
N CYS A 162 -16.01 -3.73 17.48
CA CYS A 162 -15.05 -4.83 17.41
C CYS A 162 -13.78 -4.54 18.21
N TRP A 163 -13.29 -3.30 18.15
CA TRP A 163 -12.09 -2.87 18.88
C TRP A 163 -12.36 -2.68 20.38
N LEU A 164 -13.62 -2.38 20.76
CA LEU A 164 -14.01 -2.17 22.15
C LEU A 164 -13.66 -3.38 23.04
N ILE A 165 -13.78 -4.59 22.51
CA ILE A 165 -13.43 -5.82 23.22
C ILE A 165 -11.94 -5.80 23.57
N TYR A 166 -11.08 -5.40 22.62
CA TYR A 166 -9.65 -5.27 22.86
C TYR A 166 -9.33 -4.12 23.82
N ILE A 167 -10.01 -2.98 23.68
CA ILE A 167 -9.82 -1.84 24.59
C ILE A 167 -10.17 -2.24 26.02
N ILE A 168 -11.27 -2.95 26.24
CA ILE A 168 -11.69 -3.41 27.59
C ILE A 168 -10.72 -4.47 28.11
N ALA A 169 -10.31 -5.43 27.29
CA ALA A 169 -9.41 -6.51 27.71
C ALA A 169 -8.01 -6.00 28.08
N PHE A 170 -7.58 -4.91 27.47
CA PHE A 170 -6.24 -4.32 27.67
C PHE A 170 -6.25 -3.02 28.49
N TYR A 171 -7.39 -2.67 29.11
CA TYR A 171 -7.47 -1.52 30.01
C TYR A 171 -6.97 -1.89 31.43
N PRO A 172 -6.14 -1.07 32.09
CA PRO A 172 -5.49 0.14 31.62
C PRO A 172 -4.19 -0.16 30.86
N ILE A 173 -4.22 -0.16 29.57
CA ILE A 173 -3.10 -0.29 28.63
C ILE A 173 -1.98 -1.23 29.12
N ILE A 174 -2.01 -2.49 28.70
CA ILE A 174 -0.80 -3.31 28.73
C ILE A 174 0.12 -2.76 27.65
N LEU A 175 1.08 -1.94 28.07
CA LEU A 175 2.16 -1.50 27.20
C LEU A 175 2.98 -2.75 26.85
N SER A 176 2.75 -3.32 25.68
CA SER A 176 3.71 -4.24 25.11
C SER A 176 5.06 -3.52 24.94
N PRO A 177 6.18 -4.24 24.90
CA PRO A 177 7.48 -3.60 24.71
C PRO A 177 7.50 -2.62 23.52
N ASP A 178 6.85 -2.97 22.39
CA ASP A 178 6.88 -2.19 21.17
C ASP A 178 6.29 -0.77 21.28
N PRO A 179 5.05 -0.56 21.76
CA PRO A 179 4.54 0.79 22.01
C PRO A 179 5.36 1.57 23.03
N SER A 180 5.88 0.89 24.05
CA SER A 180 6.76 1.53 25.04
C SER A 180 8.04 2.06 24.40
N PHE A 181 8.67 1.27 23.53
CA PHE A 181 9.86 1.71 22.79
C PHE A 181 9.55 2.85 21.82
N GLN A 182 8.41 2.82 21.12
CA GLN A 182 8.00 3.91 20.23
C GLN A 182 7.78 5.22 20.99
N ILE A 183 7.09 5.17 22.13
CA ILE A 183 6.87 6.34 22.99
C ILE A 183 8.21 6.93 23.45
N LYS A 184 9.12 6.09 23.97
CA LYS A 184 10.46 6.50 24.37
C LYS A 184 11.23 7.12 23.22
N GLN A 185 11.16 6.53 22.04
CA GLN A 185 11.79 7.04 20.84
C GLN A 185 11.25 8.42 20.43
N TYR A 186 9.94 8.64 20.53
CA TYR A 186 9.33 9.97 20.28
C TYR A 186 9.85 11.04 21.24
N PHE A 187 10.05 10.68 22.51
CA PHE A 187 10.57 11.61 23.52
C PHE A 187 12.12 11.65 23.59
N ASN A 188 12.80 11.05 22.62
CA ASN A 188 14.28 10.94 22.57
C ASN A 188 14.88 10.25 23.83
N GLU A 189 14.11 9.35 24.45
CA GLU A 189 14.63 8.58 25.57
C GLU A 189 15.45 7.39 25.06
N HIS A 190 16.59 7.13 25.72
CA HIS A 190 17.46 6.00 25.37
C HIS A 190 16.77 4.66 25.60
N THR A 191 16.84 3.80 24.59
CA THR A 191 16.41 2.40 24.67
C THR A 191 17.49 1.50 24.08
N LYS A 192 17.52 0.23 24.48
CA LYS A 192 18.49 -0.74 23.92
C LYS A 192 18.48 -0.78 22.38
N TYR A 193 17.34 -0.56 21.75
CA TYR A 193 17.22 -0.52 20.27
C TYR A 193 17.81 0.75 19.69
N ILE A 194 17.56 1.89 20.31
CA ILE A 194 18.15 3.17 19.88
C ILE A 194 19.64 3.14 20.07
N ASP A 195 20.11 2.66 21.22
CA ASP A 195 21.55 2.55 21.51
C ASP A 195 22.26 1.65 20.47
N TRP A 196 21.65 0.55 20.07
CA TRP A 196 22.19 -0.33 19.05
C TRP A 196 22.26 0.31 17.66
N VAL A 197 21.28 1.15 17.30
CA VAL A 197 21.25 1.88 16.02
C VAL A 197 22.20 3.06 16.05
N ILE A 198 22.28 3.81 17.15
CA ILE A 198 23.23 4.92 17.34
C ILE A 198 24.68 4.46 17.26
N GLN A 199 24.99 3.24 17.72
CA GLN A 199 26.31 2.64 17.54
C GLN A 199 26.69 2.45 16.06
N ARG A 200 25.70 2.25 15.18
CA ARG A 200 25.92 2.11 13.73
C ARG A 200 25.89 3.43 13.00
N ASP A 201 25.00 4.33 13.39
CA ASP A 201 24.86 5.68 12.82
C ASP A 201 24.45 6.69 13.91
N PRO A 202 25.41 7.49 14.41
CA PRO A 202 25.18 8.48 15.46
C PRO A 202 24.18 9.58 15.11
N ASN A 203 23.85 9.75 13.82
CA ASN A 203 22.92 10.78 13.35
C ASN A 203 21.46 10.31 13.33
N VAL A 204 21.21 9.06 13.65
CA VAL A 204 19.86 8.48 13.64
C VAL A 204 19.20 8.65 14.99
N ASN A 205 18.16 9.49 15.05
CA ASN A 205 17.36 9.71 16.25
C ASN A 205 16.13 8.79 16.32
N MET A 206 15.80 8.11 15.24
CA MET A 206 14.58 7.32 15.13
C MET A 206 14.86 6.03 14.33
N THR A 207 14.41 4.89 14.83
CA THR A 207 14.56 3.62 14.10
C THR A 207 13.33 3.36 13.22
N THR A 208 13.54 2.73 12.08
CA THR A 208 12.46 2.33 11.18
C THR A 208 11.89 0.94 11.49
N HIS A 209 12.30 0.36 12.63
CA HIS A 209 11.77 -0.92 13.10
C HIS A 209 10.23 -0.88 13.25
N HIS A 210 9.69 0.30 13.57
CA HIS A 210 8.26 0.57 13.58
C HIS A 210 7.91 1.68 12.58
N PRO A 211 6.68 1.70 12.01
CA PRO A 211 6.25 2.77 11.13
C PRO A 211 6.39 4.14 11.81
N VAL A 212 7.20 5.03 11.24
CA VAL A 212 7.50 6.35 11.83
C VAL A 212 6.23 7.14 12.12
N ILE A 213 5.25 7.11 11.21
CA ILE A 213 3.96 7.77 11.39
C ILE A 213 3.24 7.26 12.64
N HIS A 214 3.28 5.96 12.89
CA HIS A 214 2.66 5.37 14.08
C HIS A 214 3.37 5.83 15.36
N THR A 215 4.69 5.88 15.35
CA THR A 215 5.51 6.39 16.46
C THR A 215 5.19 7.84 16.78
N VAL A 216 5.10 8.70 15.76
CA VAL A 216 4.77 10.13 15.90
C VAL A 216 3.33 10.32 16.40
N LEU A 217 2.37 9.58 15.85
CA LEU A 217 0.97 9.66 16.31
C LEU A 217 0.82 9.20 17.76
N LEU A 218 1.44 8.09 18.13
CA LEU A 218 1.36 7.55 19.48
C LEU A 218 2.00 8.50 20.51
N GLY A 219 3.21 8.98 20.21
CA GLY A 219 3.89 9.97 21.06
C GLY A 219 3.14 11.30 21.15
N GLY A 220 2.62 11.79 20.03
CA GLY A 220 1.82 13.01 19.98
C GLY A 220 0.52 12.91 20.80
N CYS A 221 -0.18 11.78 20.75
CA CYS A 221 -1.36 11.54 21.58
C CYS A 221 -1.02 11.58 23.09
N ILE A 222 0.10 11.01 23.49
CA ILE A 222 0.56 11.04 24.88
C ILE A 222 0.95 12.47 25.29
N GLN A 223 1.61 13.21 24.41
CA GLN A 223 1.96 14.61 24.66
C GLN A 223 0.73 15.49 24.84
N LEU A 224 -0.34 15.28 24.09
CA LEU A 224 -1.61 15.99 24.21
C LEU A 224 -2.39 15.63 25.49
N GLY A 225 -2.17 14.44 26.05
CA GLY A 225 -2.82 13.97 27.29
C GLY A 225 -2.08 14.34 28.59
N ARG A 226 -0.89 14.92 28.47
CA ARG A 226 -0.11 15.45 29.62
C ARG A 226 -0.48 16.89 29.92
#